data_b36538ecbf4da57bb26ba8c97225bb91
#
_entry.id   b36538ecbf4da57bb26ba8c97225bb91
#
_cell.length_a   1.000
_cell.length_b   1.000
_cell.length_c   1.000
_cell.angle_alpha   90.00
_cell.angle_beta   90.00
_cell.angle_gamma   90.00
#
_symmetry.space_group_name_H-M   'P 1'
#
loop_
_entity.id
_entity.type
_entity.pdbx_description
1 polymer ?
#
loop_
_entity_poly.entity_id
_entity_poly.type
_entity_poly.pdbx_seq_one_letter_code
_entity_poly.pdbx_strand_id
1 'polypeptide(L)'
;IFNIDISAGWKHSIIKDRKETAQTKFEKSFNALKGEVQISLGGRFSEKAEHTIKYTINSQLPNIAQLRSEVNNSNPYFISSGNPNLKASTIHKIWWKEQYRFNDYGHLINSELTLAFIKNSISNRSTYFNKATYLPDFNYTAIANSTLSSYDNLNGAWNISWMYPIVKIKSNLDVNINNKYEHLPYYYDNIRDITKISTTRIGTRFATNLIPRLRASAYWSIHYRQASNKVNDQSNRILTNRLTVDMTCTPMLKYFFTKVSYTYQHQNNKTYHQIDKENILNIYAGAKVFNRQ
;
A
#
# COMPACT_ATOMS: atom_id res chain seq x y z
N ILE A 1 -20.00 -10.25 -23.48
CA ILE A 1 -20.95 -10.37 -22.37
C ILE A 1 -20.91 -9.08 -21.58
N PHE A 2 -22.05 -8.50 -21.33
CA PHE A 2 -22.20 -7.29 -20.54
C PHE A 2 -22.91 -7.67 -19.23
N ASN A 3 -22.23 -7.41 -18.09
CA ASN A 3 -22.79 -7.67 -16.78
C ASN A 3 -22.79 -6.39 -15.96
N ILE A 4 -23.88 -6.13 -15.27
CA ILE A 4 -23.98 -5.06 -14.27
C ILE A 4 -24.40 -5.71 -12.95
N ASP A 5 -23.57 -5.56 -11.94
CA ASP A 5 -23.84 -5.98 -10.58
C ASP A 5 -23.95 -4.75 -9.68
N ILE A 6 -25.06 -4.65 -8.96
CA ILE A 6 -25.30 -3.54 -8.03
C ILE A 6 -25.59 -4.12 -6.66
N SER A 7 -24.84 -3.69 -5.66
CA SER A 7 -25.13 -3.98 -4.26
C SER A 7 -25.06 -2.71 -3.42
N ALA A 8 -25.97 -2.58 -2.49
CA ALA A 8 -25.96 -1.48 -1.53
C ALA A 8 -26.35 -2.00 -0.14
N GLY A 9 -25.73 -1.43 0.88
CA GLY A 9 -25.99 -1.75 2.27
C GLY A 9 -25.85 -0.52 3.14
N TRP A 10 -26.62 -0.47 4.20
CA TRP A 10 -26.51 0.52 5.24
C TRP A 10 -26.30 -0.17 6.58
N LYS A 11 -25.42 0.38 7.42
CA LYS A 11 -25.13 -0.12 8.75
C LYS A 11 -25.17 1.02 9.75
N HIS A 12 -26.00 0.90 10.75
CA HIS A 12 -25.93 1.73 11.94
C HIS A 12 -24.99 1.09 12.96
N SER A 13 -24.03 1.82 13.46
CA SER A 13 -23.04 1.33 14.42
C SER A 13 -22.97 2.27 15.61
N ILE A 14 -23.07 1.70 16.81
CA ILE A 14 -22.92 2.44 18.07
C ILE A 14 -21.61 2.00 18.70
N ILE A 15 -20.70 2.93 18.92
CA ILE A 15 -19.45 2.71 19.63
C ILE A 15 -19.66 3.12 21.08
N LYS A 16 -19.56 2.17 21.99
CA LYS A 16 -19.68 2.41 23.43
C LYS A 16 -18.35 2.06 24.10
N ASP A 17 -17.87 2.95 24.93
CA ASP A 17 -16.75 2.69 25.84
C ASP A 17 -17.25 2.74 27.28
N ARG A 18 -17.00 1.67 28.01
CA ARG A 18 -17.40 1.53 29.40
C ARG A 18 -16.16 1.19 30.22
N LYS A 19 -15.59 2.20 30.88
CA LYS A 19 -14.55 1.93 31.90
C LYS A 19 -15.24 1.69 33.24
N GLU A 20 -14.90 0.59 33.89
CA GLU A 20 -15.46 0.23 35.20
C GLU A 20 -15.07 1.16 36.36
N THR A 21 -14.02 1.96 36.17
CA THR A 21 -13.42 2.79 37.23
C THR A 21 -13.58 4.31 37.08
N ALA A 22 -14.18 4.80 36.01
CA ALA A 22 -14.34 6.24 35.81
C ALA A 22 -15.75 6.58 35.33
N GLN A 23 -16.29 7.69 35.82
CA GLN A 23 -17.62 8.23 35.55
C GLN A 23 -17.91 8.62 34.08
N THR A 24 -17.02 8.36 33.16
CA THR A 24 -17.17 8.74 31.74
C THR A 24 -17.67 7.57 30.91
N LYS A 25 -18.97 7.50 30.75
CA LYS A 25 -19.61 6.72 29.68
C LYS A 25 -19.44 7.48 28.36
N PHE A 26 -18.65 6.95 27.45
CA PHE A 26 -18.62 7.44 26.08
C PHE A 26 -19.54 6.59 25.22
N GLU A 27 -20.51 7.21 24.58
CA GLU A 27 -21.38 6.57 23.60
C GLU A 27 -21.51 7.45 22.37
N LYS A 28 -21.21 6.90 21.21
CA LYS A 28 -21.34 7.61 19.95
C LYS A 28 -21.91 6.70 18.87
N SER A 29 -22.92 7.19 18.16
CA SER A 29 -23.54 6.52 17.03
C SER A 29 -22.97 7.01 15.71
N PHE A 30 -22.80 6.10 14.76
CA PHE A 30 -22.35 6.38 13.42
C PHE A 30 -23.23 5.69 12.39
N ASN A 31 -23.51 6.38 11.30
CA ASN A 31 -24.12 5.80 10.12
C ASN A 31 -23.03 5.44 9.11
N ALA A 32 -22.98 4.20 8.70
CA ALA A 32 -22.02 3.69 7.75
C ALA A 32 -22.73 3.27 6.46
N LEU A 33 -22.26 3.81 5.34
CA LEU A 33 -22.71 3.44 4.00
C LEU A 33 -21.78 2.38 3.44
N LYS A 34 -22.37 1.39 2.77
CA LYS A 34 -21.63 0.42 1.95
C LYS A 34 -22.41 0.22 0.66
N GLY A 35 -21.76 0.44 -0.46
CA GLY A 35 -22.35 0.24 -1.77
C GLY A 35 -21.30 -0.16 -2.78
N GLU A 36 -21.71 -0.95 -3.76
CA GLU A 36 -20.86 -1.39 -4.84
C GLU A 36 -21.67 -1.40 -6.13
N VAL A 37 -21.11 -0.81 -7.18
CA VAL A 37 -21.61 -0.94 -8.55
C VAL A 37 -20.46 -1.46 -9.39
N GLN A 38 -20.62 -2.61 -9.99
CA GLN A 38 -19.66 -3.19 -10.90
C GLN A 38 -20.28 -3.29 -12.31
N ILE A 39 -19.55 -2.78 -13.29
CA ILE A 39 -19.87 -2.89 -14.70
C ILE A 39 -18.74 -3.65 -15.35
N SER A 40 -19.03 -4.81 -15.91
CA SER A 40 -18.04 -5.63 -16.60
C SER A 40 -18.42 -5.74 -18.08
N LEU A 41 -17.47 -5.36 -18.92
CA LEU A 41 -17.58 -5.47 -20.37
C LEU A 41 -16.55 -6.50 -20.81
N GLY A 42 -16.98 -7.70 -21.13
CA GLY A 42 -16.04 -8.78 -21.48
C GLY A 42 -16.54 -9.63 -22.64
N GLY A 43 -15.61 -10.17 -23.40
CA GLY A 43 -15.70 -11.42 -24.14
C GLY A 43 -16.40 -11.47 -25.49
N ARG A 44 -17.26 -10.55 -25.93
CA ARG A 44 -17.88 -10.65 -27.24
C ARG A 44 -17.74 -9.44 -28.18
N PHE A 45 -17.29 -8.30 -27.67
CA PHE A 45 -16.83 -7.21 -28.56
C PHE A 45 -15.43 -7.48 -29.12
N SER A 46 -14.64 -8.24 -28.41
CA SER A 46 -13.40 -8.87 -28.88
C SER A 46 -13.10 -10.02 -27.94
N GLU A 47 -12.88 -11.24 -28.47
CA GLU A 47 -12.39 -12.39 -27.68
C GLU A 47 -11.05 -12.10 -26.96
N LYS A 48 -10.46 -10.96 -27.28
CA LYS A 48 -9.12 -10.52 -26.84
C LYS A 48 -9.13 -9.45 -25.75
N ALA A 49 -10.24 -8.76 -25.54
CA ALA A 49 -10.31 -7.63 -24.62
C ALA A 49 -11.38 -7.82 -23.54
N GLU A 50 -10.99 -7.58 -22.30
CA GLU A 50 -11.88 -7.55 -21.15
C GLU A 50 -11.72 -6.22 -20.42
N HIS A 51 -12.84 -5.54 -20.14
CA HIS A 51 -12.88 -4.30 -19.40
C HIS A 51 -13.79 -4.46 -18.19
N THR A 52 -13.34 -4.00 -17.05
CA THR A 52 -14.14 -3.99 -15.82
C THR A 52 -14.01 -2.64 -15.16
N ILE A 53 -15.13 -2.00 -14.88
CA ILE A 53 -15.19 -0.78 -14.07
C ILE A 53 -16.00 -1.09 -12.82
N LYS A 54 -15.46 -0.73 -11.67
CA LYS A 54 -16.09 -0.94 -10.37
C LYS A 54 -16.05 0.36 -9.58
N TYR A 55 -17.21 0.78 -9.12
CA TYR A 55 -17.34 1.87 -8.17
C TYR A 55 -17.77 1.30 -6.83
N THR A 56 -17.10 1.72 -5.76
CA THR A 56 -17.47 1.34 -4.41
C THR A 56 -17.56 2.57 -3.51
N ILE A 57 -18.53 2.56 -2.63
CA ILE A 57 -18.64 3.50 -1.52
C ILE A 57 -18.57 2.72 -0.22
N ASN A 58 -17.71 3.14 0.70
CA ASN A 58 -17.54 2.48 1.98
C ASN A 58 -17.27 3.50 3.10
N SER A 59 -17.92 3.33 4.25
CA SER A 59 -17.67 4.16 5.42
C SER A 59 -16.72 3.45 6.37
N GLN A 60 -15.69 4.18 6.81
CA GLN A 60 -14.75 3.75 7.83
C GLN A 60 -15.03 4.51 9.13
N LEU A 61 -15.31 3.78 10.19
CA LEU A 61 -15.56 4.35 11.50
C LEU A 61 -14.25 4.61 12.23
N PRO A 62 -14.16 5.71 13.03
CA PRO A 62 -13.04 5.89 13.95
C PRO A 62 -13.05 4.77 15.00
N ASN A 63 -11.87 4.40 15.48
CA ASN A 63 -11.75 3.43 16.57
C ASN A 63 -11.93 4.12 17.94
N ILE A 64 -12.11 3.32 19.00
CA ILE A 64 -12.34 3.81 20.36
C ILE A 64 -11.18 4.70 20.83
N ALA A 65 -9.93 4.31 20.58
CA ALA A 65 -8.77 5.08 20.99
C ALA A 65 -8.70 6.47 20.33
N GLN A 66 -9.16 6.57 19.07
CA GLN A 66 -9.25 7.85 18.37
C GLN A 66 -10.36 8.76 18.91
N LEU A 67 -11.41 8.19 19.54
CA LEU A 67 -12.54 8.91 20.08
C LEU A 67 -12.36 9.33 21.54
N ARG A 68 -11.51 8.66 22.30
CA ARG A 68 -11.26 9.00 23.70
C ARG A 68 -10.58 10.34 23.83
N SER A 69 -11.20 11.26 24.59
CA SER A 69 -10.60 12.57 24.92
C SER A 69 -9.57 12.49 26.05
N GLU A 70 -9.46 11.33 26.71
CA GLU A 70 -8.50 11.12 27.79
C GLU A 70 -7.07 11.32 27.26
N VAL A 71 -6.30 12.08 28.03
CA VAL A 71 -4.90 12.33 27.73
C VAL A 71 -4.05 11.15 28.22
N ASN A 72 -3.36 10.51 27.28
CA ASN A 72 -2.34 9.53 27.61
C ASN A 72 -0.99 10.22 27.74
N ASN A 73 -0.48 10.31 28.95
CA ASN A 73 0.80 10.93 29.32
C ASN A 73 1.80 9.91 29.92
N SER A 74 1.60 8.61 29.68
CA SER A 74 2.50 7.57 30.18
C SER A 74 3.93 7.74 29.66
N ASN A 75 4.10 8.36 28.48
CA ASN A 75 5.38 8.85 27.99
C ASN A 75 5.41 10.39 28.09
N PRO A 76 6.26 10.97 28.94
CA PRO A 76 6.30 12.42 29.13
C PRO A 76 6.79 13.20 27.90
N TYR A 77 7.49 12.53 26.98
CA TYR A 77 7.94 13.12 25.70
C TYR A 77 6.89 13.04 24.60
N PHE A 78 5.87 12.21 24.81
CA PHE A 78 4.85 11.94 23.81
C PHE A 78 3.48 11.81 24.47
N ILE A 79 2.72 12.87 24.40
CA ILE A 79 1.36 12.93 24.95
C ILE A 79 0.38 12.70 23.81
N SER A 80 -0.62 11.87 24.01
CA SER A 80 -1.64 11.60 22.99
C SER A 80 -3.05 11.71 23.54
N SER A 81 -3.97 12.19 22.72
CA SER A 81 -5.40 12.22 23.01
C SER A 81 -6.19 11.93 21.74
N GLY A 82 -7.36 11.34 21.88
CA GLY A 82 -8.32 11.23 20.80
C GLY A 82 -9.23 12.46 20.72
N ASN A 83 -10.19 12.40 19.78
CA ASN A 83 -11.16 13.45 19.57
C ASN A 83 -12.58 12.84 19.48
N PRO A 84 -13.45 13.13 20.46
CA PRO A 84 -14.82 12.60 20.45
C PRO A 84 -15.67 13.18 19.31
N ASN A 85 -15.25 14.25 18.66
CA ASN A 85 -15.96 14.90 17.57
C ASN A 85 -15.63 14.34 16.18
N LEU A 86 -14.84 13.26 16.08
CA LEU A 86 -14.54 12.61 14.81
C LEU A 86 -15.83 12.16 14.11
N LYS A 87 -15.84 12.29 12.79
CA LYS A 87 -16.88 11.78 11.90
C LYS A 87 -16.42 10.49 11.24
N ALA A 88 -17.36 9.68 10.78
CA ALA A 88 -17.04 8.56 9.91
C ALA A 88 -16.42 9.07 8.60
N SER A 89 -15.36 8.44 8.14
CA SER A 89 -14.79 8.69 6.82
C SER A 89 -15.62 7.96 5.77
N THR A 90 -15.84 8.58 4.62
CA THR A 90 -16.50 7.94 3.48
C THR A 90 -15.52 7.85 2.33
N ILE A 91 -15.27 6.64 1.86
CA ILE A 91 -14.35 6.34 0.78
C ILE A 91 -15.13 6.02 -0.49
N HIS A 92 -14.97 6.84 -1.51
CA HIS A 92 -15.46 6.61 -2.85
C HIS A 92 -14.29 6.09 -3.68
N LYS A 93 -14.39 4.87 -4.21
CA LYS A 93 -13.32 4.25 -4.97
C LYS A 93 -13.82 3.86 -6.35
N ILE A 94 -13.11 4.31 -7.37
CA ILE A 94 -13.26 3.84 -8.76
C ILE A 94 -12.08 2.91 -9.03
N TRP A 95 -12.39 1.74 -9.51
CA TRP A 95 -11.41 0.77 -9.97
C TRP A 95 -11.75 0.41 -11.40
N TRP A 96 -10.78 0.53 -12.28
CA TRP A 96 -10.88 0.18 -13.68
C TRP A 96 -9.77 -0.80 -14.02
N LYS A 97 -10.16 -1.93 -14.57
CA LYS A 97 -9.25 -2.95 -15.07
C LYS A 97 -9.50 -3.15 -16.56
N GLU A 98 -8.43 -3.22 -17.29
CA GLU A 98 -8.40 -3.55 -18.70
C GLU A 98 -7.39 -4.67 -18.92
N GLN A 99 -7.79 -5.69 -19.65
CA GLN A 99 -6.97 -6.82 -20.02
C GLN A 99 -7.07 -7.03 -21.52
N TYR A 100 -5.94 -7.08 -22.20
CA TYR A 100 -5.87 -7.34 -23.62
C TYR A 100 -4.94 -8.53 -23.88
N ARG A 101 -5.49 -9.56 -24.53
CA ARG A 101 -4.78 -10.78 -24.95
C ARG A 101 -4.50 -10.73 -26.44
N PHE A 102 -3.24 -10.71 -26.85
CA PHE A 102 -2.85 -10.59 -28.26
C PHE A 102 -2.98 -11.90 -29.02
N ASN A 103 -2.69 -13.03 -28.37
CA ASN A 103 -2.71 -14.36 -28.96
C ASN A 103 -2.94 -15.44 -27.91
N ASP A 104 -3.10 -16.69 -28.38
CA ASP A 104 -3.36 -17.85 -27.52
C ASP A 104 -2.13 -18.31 -26.73
N TYR A 105 -0.95 -17.82 -27.05
CA TYR A 105 0.30 -18.14 -26.35
C TYR A 105 0.50 -17.42 -25.02
N GLY A 106 -0.48 -16.60 -24.59
CA GLY A 106 -0.43 -15.90 -23.30
C GLY A 106 0.26 -14.54 -23.35
N HIS A 107 0.42 -13.94 -24.55
CA HIS A 107 0.85 -12.56 -24.69
C HIS A 107 -0.26 -11.62 -24.20
N LEU A 108 -0.03 -10.94 -23.09
CA LEU A 108 -1.05 -10.27 -22.30
C LEU A 108 -0.58 -8.90 -21.82
N ILE A 109 -1.45 -7.91 -21.95
CA ILE A 109 -1.31 -6.62 -21.25
C ILE A 109 -2.48 -6.48 -20.27
N ASN A 110 -2.16 -6.14 -19.01
CA ASN A 110 -3.14 -5.70 -18.03
C ASN A 110 -2.85 -4.26 -17.66
N SER A 111 -3.90 -3.46 -17.56
CA SER A 111 -3.86 -2.12 -16.99
C SER A 111 -4.90 -2.03 -15.89
N GLU A 112 -4.54 -1.47 -14.76
CA GLU A 112 -5.41 -1.30 -13.61
C GLU A 112 -5.25 0.10 -13.04
N LEU A 113 -6.34 0.86 -13.00
CA LEU A 113 -6.40 2.19 -12.40
C LEU A 113 -7.30 2.15 -11.18
N THR A 114 -6.81 2.69 -10.09
CA THR A 114 -7.59 2.91 -8.87
C THR A 114 -7.54 4.39 -8.52
N LEU A 115 -8.70 4.99 -8.31
CA LEU A 115 -8.85 6.34 -7.76
C LEU A 115 -9.71 6.26 -6.51
N ALA A 116 -9.28 6.87 -5.43
CA ALA A 116 -10.00 6.90 -4.16
C ALA A 116 -10.12 8.33 -3.66
N PHE A 117 -11.35 8.79 -3.52
CA PHE A 117 -11.69 10.04 -2.87
C PHE A 117 -12.22 9.73 -1.46
N ILE A 118 -11.59 10.32 -0.45
CA ILE A 118 -11.90 10.07 0.97
C ILE A 118 -12.44 11.35 1.57
N LYS A 119 -13.72 11.33 1.92
CA LYS A 119 -14.38 12.41 2.65
C LYS A 119 -14.21 12.21 4.15
N ASN A 120 -13.96 13.29 4.90
CA ASN A 120 -13.72 13.26 6.34
C ASN A 120 -12.57 12.30 6.74
N SER A 121 -11.47 12.33 6.03
CA SER A 121 -10.29 11.53 6.38
C SER A 121 -9.81 11.87 7.80
N ILE A 122 -9.51 10.84 8.59
CA ILE A 122 -8.97 11.01 9.94
C ILE A 122 -7.46 11.21 9.82
N SER A 123 -6.96 12.30 10.40
CA SER A 123 -5.54 12.63 10.42
C SER A 123 -5.06 12.95 11.83
N ASN A 124 -3.75 12.92 12.02
CA ASN A 124 -3.13 13.31 13.29
C ASN A 124 -2.74 14.78 13.25
N ARG A 125 -2.89 15.43 14.40
CA ARG A 125 -2.33 16.75 14.67
C ARG A 125 -1.20 16.59 15.68
N SER A 126 -0.01 17.09 15.34
CA SER A 126 1.12 17.15 16.23
C SER A 126 1.39 18.59 16.64
N THR A 127 1.48 18.84 17.92
CA THR A 127 1.83 20.15 18.49
C THR A 127 3.09 19.99 19.33
N TYR A 128 4.09 20.80 19.07
CA TYR A 128 5.30 20.83 19.88
C TYR A 128 5.14 21.84 21.01
N PHE A 129 5.56 21.49 22.19
CA PHE A 129 5.57 22.40 23.33
C PHE A 129 6.80 22.18 24.20
N ASN A 130 7.30 23.29 24.76
CA ASN A 130 8.39 23.22 25.73
C ASN A 130 7.79 22.96 27.12
N LYS A 131 8.16 21.82 27.72
CA LYS A 131 7.68 21.46 29.04
C LYS A 131 8.19 22.34 30.17
N ALA A 132 9.29 23.07 29.96
CA ALA A 132 9.79 24.04 30.92
C ALA A 132 8.76 25.13 31.28
N THR A 133 7.80 25.39 30.38
CA THR A 133 6.68 26.33 30.63
C THR A 133 5.69 25.79 31.68
N TYR A 134 5.58 24.46 31.80
CA TYR A 134 4.61 23.82 32.71
C TYR A 134 5.31 23.13 33.92
N LEU A 135 6.56 22.74 33.76
CA LEU A 135 7.38 22.04 34.76
C LEU A 135 8.80 22.64 34.68
N PRO A 136 9.11 23.67 35.48
CA PRO A 136 10.38 24.41 35.39
C PRO A 136 11.65 23.57 35.52
N ASP A 137 11.56 22.39 36.18
CA ASP A 137 12.68 21.52 36.37
C ASP A 137 13.01 20.60 35.15
N PHE A 138 12.19 20.68 34.08
CA PHE A 138 12.33 19.83 32.90
C PHE A 138 12.40 20.67 31.63
N ASN A 139 13.60 20.92 31.15
CA ASN A 139 13.85 21.67 29.92
C ASN A 139 13.94 20.74 28.69
N TYR A 140 12.80 20.17 28.24
CA TYR A 140 12.72 19.39 27.03
C TYR A 140 11.46 19.68 26.22
N THR A 141 11.55 19.46 24.93
CA THR A 141 10.41 19.56 24.01
C THR A 141 9.59 18.28 24.02
N ALA A 142 8.31 18.39 24.23
CA ALA A 142 7.38 17.28 24.14
C ALA A 142 6.43 17.44 22.94
N ILE A 143 5.89 16.33 22.46
CA ILE A 143 4.95 16.30 21.35
C ILE A 143 3.58 15.89 21.87
N ALA A 144 2.57 16.74 21.64
CA ALA A 144 1.18 16.40 21.86
C ALA A 144 0.54 15.99 20.53
N ASN A 145 0.03 14.77 20.46
CA ASN A 145 -0.71 14.29 19.31
C ASN A 145 -2.19 14.19 19.60
N SER A 146 -3.00 14.67 18.68
CA SER A 146 -4.44 14.50 18.72
C SER A 146 -4.96 14.08 17.36
N THR A 147 -6.13 13.43 17.31
CA THR A 147 -6.78 13.04 16.07
C THR A 147 -7.80 14.09 15.64
N LEU A 148 -7.83 14.37 14.34
CA LEU A 148 -8.79 15.30 13.74
C LEU A 148 -9.48 14.64 12.55
N SER A 149 -10.77 14.90 12.38
CA SER A 149 -11.45 14.59 11.13
C SER A 149 -11.66 15.88 10.37
N SER A 150 -11.19 15.95 9.13
CA SER A 150 -11.53 17.13 8.36
C SER A 150 -11.16 17.17 6.91
N TYR A 151 -10.48 16.18 6.34
CA TYR A 151 -10.02 16.36 4.98
C TYR A 151 -10.63 15.44 4.00
N ASP A 152 -10.97 16.03 2.88
CA ASP A 152 -11.16 15.34 1.63
C ASP A 152 -9.78 15.06 1.04
N ASN A 153 -9.53 13.82 0.69
CA ASN A 153 -8.25 13.32 0.26
C ASN A 153 -8.40 12.54 -1.05
N LEU A 154 -7.44 12.69 -1.95
CA LEU A 154 -7.41 11.98 -3.22
C LEU A 154 -6.17 11.10 -3.30
N ASN A 155 -6.38 9.81 -3.47
CA ASN A 155 -5.32 8.84 -3.71
C ASN A 155 -5.52 8.17 -5.07
N GLY A 156 -4.43 7.87 -5.75
CA GLY A 156 -4.46 7.19 -7.04
C GLY A 156 -3.38 6.12 -7.14
N ALA A 157 -3.67 5.05 -7.87
CA ALA A 157 -2.69 4.05 -8.25
C ALA A 157 -2.96 3.58 -9.66
N TRP A 158 -1.90 3.39 -10.43
CA TRP A 158 -1.95 2.85 -11.77
C TRP A 158 -0.90 1.77 -11.96
N ASN A 159 -1.35 0.60 -12.37
CA ASN A 159 -0.52 -0.56 -12.63
C ASN A 159 -0.65 -0.96 -14.09
N ILE A 160 0.47 -1.18 -14.75
CA ILE A 160 0.52 -1.81 -16.07
C ILE A 160 1.42 -3.03 -15.94
N SER A 161 0.97 -4.17 -16.43
CA SER A 161 1.79 -5.36 -16.59
C SER A 161 1.69 -5.88 -18.01
N TRP A 162 2.83 -6.20 -18.57
CA TRP A 162 2.96 -6.82 -19.88
C TRP A 162 3.71 -8.13 -19.74
N MET A 163 3.07 -9.20 -20.16
CA MET A 163 3.64 -10.56 -20.21
C MET A 163 3.85 -10.96 -21.67
N TYR A 164 5.06 -11.33 -21.99
CA TYR A 164 5.45 -11.80 -23.32
C TYR A 164 6.11 -13.18 -23.25
N PRO A 165 5.39 -14.25 -23.60
CA PRO A 165 5.95 -15.59 -23.66
C PRO A 165 6.80 -15.76 -24.94
N ILE A 166 8.03 -16.21 -24.75
CA ILE A 166 8.97 -16.50 -25.84
C ILE A 166 9.02 -18.03 -26.01
N VAL A 167 8.05 -18.55 -26.73
CA VAL A 167 7.79 -20.00 -26.83
C VAL A 167 9.01 -20.79 -27.32
N LYS A 168 9.73 -20.26 -28.32
CA LYS A 168 10.90 -20.93 -28.91
C LYS A 168 12.00 -21.28 -27.91
N ILE A 169 12.17 -20.43 -26.88
CA ILE A 169 13.20 -20.61 -25.84
C ILE A 169 12.58 -20.91 -24.48
N LYS A 170 11.31 -21.32 -24.43
CA LYS A 170 10.59 -21.68 -23.19
C LYS A 170 10.77 -20.62 -22.07
N SER A 171 10.67 -19.37 -22.43
CA SER A 171 10.97 -18.24 -21.57
C SER A 171 9.82 -17.24 -21.54
N ASN A 172 9.77 -16.42 -20.50
CA ASN A 172 8.82 -15.33 -20.36
C ASN A 172 9.57 -14.04 -20.06
N LEU A 173 9.11 -12.96 -20.66
CA LEU A 173 9.49 -11.59 -20.33
C LEU A 173 8.29 -10.91 -19.71
N ASP A 174 8.42 -10.47 -18.47
CA ASP A 174 7.38 -9.71 -17.76
C ASP A 174 7.90 -8.31 -17.50
N VAL A 175 7.12 -7.30 -17.85
CA VAL A 175 7.38 -5.90 -17.54
C VAL A 175 6.23 -5.38 -16.70
N ASN A 176 6.51 -4.70 -15.60
CA ASN A 176 5.49 -4.07 -14.78
C ASN A 176 5.88 -2.63 -14.43
N ILE A 177 4.89 -1.75 -14.48
CA ILE A 177 4.99 -0.36 -14.08
C ILE A 177 3.90 -0.13 -13.05
N ASN A 178 4.29 0.32 -11.87
CA ASN A 178 3.38 0.66 -10.80
C ASN A 178 3.64 2.12 -10.40
N ASN A 179 2.60 2.92 -10.45
CA ASN A 179 2.63 4.30 -9.97
C ASN A 179 1.56 4.49 -8.90
N LYS A 180 1.93 5.07 -7.76
CA LYS A 180 1.03 5.38 -6.66
C LYS A 180 1.21 6.82 -6.24
N TYR A 181 0.10 7.51 -6.08
CA TYR A 181 0.04 8.87 -5.61
C TYR A 181 -0.87 8.97 -4.40
N GLU A 182 -0.37 9.55 -3.32
CA GLU A 182 -1.07 9.67 -2.04
C GLU A 182 -0.98 11.10 -1.52
N HIS A 183 -2.11 11.59 -1.06
CA HIS A 183 -2.19 12.79 -0.24
C HIS A 183 -2.41 12.37 1.22
N LEU A 184 -1.51 12.75 2.10
CA LEU A 184 -1.64 12.48 3.54
C LEU A 184 -1.77 13.83 4.26
N PRO A 185 -2.99 14.25 4.59
CA PRO A 185 -3.20 15.46 5.35
C PRO A 185 -2.72 15.28 6.78
N TYR A 186 -2.08 16.31 7.33
CA TYR A 186 -1.71 16.36 8.73
C TYR A 186 -1.69 17.81 9.22
N TYR A 187 -1.62 18.00 10.53
CA TYR A 187 -1.45 19.30 11.16
C TYR A 187 -0.16 19.35 11.97
N TYR A 188 0.54 20.43 11.81
CA TYR A 188 1.71 20.79 12.58
C TYR A 188 1.47 22.14 13.24
N ASP A 189 1.51 22.19 14.56
CA ASP A 189 1.24 23.42 15.33
C ASP A 189 -0.02 24.21 14.87
N ASN A 190 -1.12 23.52 14.62
CA ASN A 190 -2.36 24.04 14.06
C ASN A 190 -2.30 24.52 12.59
N ILE A 191 -1.15 24.42 11.94
CA ILE A 191 -1.02 24.69 10.52
C ILE A 191 -1.36 23.42 9.75
N ARG A 192 -2.30 23.57 8.83
CA ARG A 192 -2.66 22.48 7.91
C ARG A 192 -1.57 22.26 6.88
N ASP A 193 -1.17 21.02 6.71
CA ASP A 193 -0.30 20.64 5.64
C ASP A 193 -0.71 19.32 4.98
N ILE A 194 -0.16 19.07 3.81
CA ILE A 194 -0.40 17.87 3.02
C ILE A 194 0.94 17.30 2.59
N THR A 195 1.25 16.10 3.07
CA THR A 195 2.36 15.34 2.51
C THR A 195 1.90 14.66 1.23
N LYS A 196 2.49 15.04 0.11
CA LYS A 196 2.28 14.40 -1.19
C LYS A 196 3.35 13.34 -1.39
N ILE A 197 2.91 12.10 -1.60
CA ILE A 197 3.82 10.97 -1.84
C ILE A 197 3.55 10.46 -3.24
N SER A 198 4.58 10.46 -4.08
CA SER A 198 4.59 9.78 -5.37
C SER A 198 5.57 8.63 -5.32
N THR A 199 5.12 7.47 -5.72
CA THR A 199 5.93 6.25 -5.76
C THR A 199 5.80 5.62 -7.12
N THR A 200 6.93 5.47 -7.84
CA THR A 200 6.98 4.81 -9.14
C THR A 200 7.91 3.61 -9.04
N ARG A 201 7.43 2.45 -9.47
CA ARG A 201 8.22 1.24 -9.59
C ARG A 201 8.12 0.72 -11.02
N ILE A 202 9.27 0.47 -11.62
CA ILE A 202 9.40 -0.21 -12.91
C ILE A 202 10.16 -1.49 -12.64
N GLY A 203 9.63 -2.62 -13.12
CA GLY A 203 10.25 -3.92 -12.95
C GLY A 203 10.23 -4.71 -14.24
N THR A 204 11.30 -5.44 -14.50
CA THR A 204 11.42 -6.36 -15.63
C THR A 204 11.91 -7.69 -15.12
N ARG A 205 11.21 -8.76 -15.46
CA ARG A 205 11.58 -10.14 -15.14
C ARG A 205 11.74 -10.94 -16.41
N PHE A 206 12.86 -11.58 -16.53
CA PHE A 206 13.09 -12.64 -17.51
C PHE A 206 13.15 -13.98 -16.76
N ALA A 207 12.36 -14.97 -17.21
CA ALA A 207 12.37 -16.30 -16.62
C ALA A 207 12.46 -17.35 -17.74
N THR A 208 13.30 -18.36 -17.56
CA THR A 208 13.54 -19.40 -18.56
C THR A 208 13.54 -20.81 -17.96
N ASN A 209 13.02 -21.75 -18.73
CA ASN A 209 13.08 -23.18 -18.50
C ASN A 209 13.71 -23.91 -19.71
N LEU A 210 14.57 -23.21 -20.46
CA LEU A 210 15.19 -23.73 -21.68
C LEU A 210 15.97 -25.02 -21.42
N ILE A 211 16.72 -25.05 -20.32
CA ILE A 211 17.50 -26.20 -19.91
C ILE A 211 16.62 -27.09 -19.04
N PRO A 212 16.43 -28.40 -19.41
CA PRO A 212 15.69 -29.33 -18.58
C PRO A 212 16.23 -29.38 -17.15
N ARG A 213 15.32 -29.32 -16.17
CA ARG A 213 15.64 -29.34 -14.72
C ARG A 213 16.31 -28.09 -14.17
N LEU A 214 16.61 -27.09 -14.98
CA LEU A 214 17.11 -25.80 -14.56
C LEU A 214 16.06 -24.72 -14.84
N ARG A 215 15.62 -24.04 -13.80
CA ARG A 215 14.82 -22.83 -13.90
C ARG A 215 15.68 -21.65 -13.48
N ALA A 216 15.76 -20.66 -14.33
CA ALA A 216 16.48 -19.44 -14.02
C ALA A 216 15.56 -18.23 -14.21
N SER A 217 15.70 -17.24 -13.36
CA SER A 217 15.02 -15.95 -13.54
C SER A 217 15.89 -14.81 -13.06
N ALA A 218 15.83 -13.70 -13.78
CA ALA A 218 16.43 -12.45 -13.39
C ALA A 218 15.32 -11.40 -13.28
N TYR A 219 15.25 -10.71 -12.17
CA TYR A 219 14.33 -9.61 -11.92
C TYR A 219 15.11 -8.34 -11.62
N TRP A 220 14.91 -7.33 -12.42
CA TRP A 220 15.47 -6.00 -12.19
C TRP A 220 14.35 -5.01 -11.93
N SER A 221 14.52 -4.12 -10.94
CA SER A 221 13.54 -3.08 -10.65
C SER A 221 14.19 -1.78 -10.20
N ILE A 222 13.55 -0.69 -10.62
CA ILE A 222 13.80 0.66 -10.14
C ILE A 222 12.59 1.08 -9.31
N HIS A 223 12.82 1.59 -8.13
CA HIS A 223 11.81 2.15 -7.26
C HIS A 223 12.19 3.59 -6.91
N TYR A 224 11.39 4.54 -7.37
CA TYR A 224 11.53 5.95 -7.06
C TYR A 224 10.40 6.39 -6.15
N ARG A 225 10.75 6.95 -5.01
CA ARG A 225 9.79 7.53 -4.05
C ARG A 225 10.15 8.98 -3.79
N GLN A 226 9.16 9.85 -3.95
CA GLN A 226 9.25 11.25 -3.57
C GLN A 226 8.15 11.56 -2.57
N ALA A 227 8.53 12.12 -1.44
CA ALA A 227 7.60 12.69 -0.46
C ALA A 227 7.91 14.17 -0.33
N SER A 228 6.92 15.03 -0.43
CA SER A 228 7.07 16.48 -0.30
C SER A 228 6.02 17.04 0.66
N ASN A 229 6.44 18.03 1.44
CA ASN A 229 5.67 18.70 2.44
C ASN A 229 5.87 20.20 2.27
N LYS A 230 4.80 20.99 2.28
CA LYS A 230 4.87 22.41 2.00
C LYS A 230 5.31 23.25 3.21
N VAL A 231 4.83 22.90 4.41
CA VAL A 231 5.06 23.74 5.61
C VAL A 231 6.53 23.74 6.02
N ASN A 232 7.19 22.59 5.91
CA ASN A 232 8.60 22.47 6.27
C ASN A 232 9.54 22.55 5.06
N ASP A 233 9.01 22.81 3.85
CA ASP A 233 9.74 22.75 2.57
C ASP A 233 10.64 21.51 2.42
N GLN A 234 10.20 20.42 3.03
CA GLN A 234 10.96 19.18 3.04
C GLN A 234 10.57 18.30 1.87
N SER A 235 11.55 17.89 1.12
CA SER A 235 11.39 16.92 0.04
C SER A 235 12.34 15.75 0.28
N ASN A 236 11.79 14.56 0.46
CA ASN A 236 12.57 13.33 0.56
C ASN A 236 12.46 12.55 -0.75
N ARG A 237 13.62 12.25 -1.36
CA ARG A 237 13.72 11.53 -2.65
C ARG A 237 14.62 10.32 -2.48
N ILE A 238 14.04 9.15 -2.69
CA ILE A 238 14.73 7.87 -2.57
C ILE A 238 14.64 7.14 -3.91
N LEU A 239 15.80 6.73 -4.41
CA LEU A 239 15.92 5.88 -5.59
C LEU A 239 16.54 4.55 -5.16
N THR A 240 15.83 3.45 -5.40
CA THR A 240 16.30 2.10 -5.13
C THR A 240 16.38 1.31 -6.43
N ASN A 241 17.55 0.78 -6.74
CA ASN A 241 17.78 -0.21 -7.80
C ASN A 241 17.95 -1.58 -7.15
N ARG A 242 17.24 -2.58 -7.68
CA ARG A 242 17.34 -3.95 -7.20
C ARG A 242 17.46 -4.91 -8.37
N LEU A 243 18.43 -5.80 -8.28
CA LEU A 243 18.59 -6.94 -9.18
C LEU A 243 18.51 -8.22 -8.34
N THR A 244 17.64 -9.14 -8.72
CA THR A 244 17.56 -10.47 -8.10
C THR A 244 17.71 -11.51 -9.19
N VAL A 245 18.62 -12.45 -8.99
CA VAL A 245 18.83 -13.60 -9.88
C VAL A 245 18.55 -14.86 -9.08
N ASP A 246 17.60 -15.66 -9.56
CA ASP A 246 17.21 -16.94 -8.98
C ASP A 246 17.55 -18.07 -9.93
N MET A 247 18.15 -19.13 -9.41
CA MET A 247 18.39 -20.37 -10.14
C MET A 247 17.92 -21.55 -9.31
N THR A 248 17.09 -22.41 -9.88
CA THR A 248 16.63 -23.63 -9.23
C THR A 248 17.01 -24.82 -10.09
N CYS A 249 17.78 -25.72 -9.54
CA CYS A 249 18.17 -26.97 -10.17
C CYS A 249 17.47 -28.15 -9.48
N THR A 250 16.84 -29.01 -10.28
CA THR A 250 16.28 -30.30 -9.84
C THR A 250 17.08 -31.43 -10.49
N PRO A 251 18.09 -32.01 -9.83
CA PRO A 251 18.92 -33.06 -10.40
C PRO A 251 18.13 -34.35 -10.70
N MET A 252 18.79 -35.38 -11.26
CA MET A 252 18.15 -36.63 -11.72
C MET A 252 17.38 -37.38 -10.64
N LEU A 253 17.80 -37.26 -9.40
CA LEU A 253 17.04 -37.76 -8.25
C LEU A 253 15.81 -36.87 -8.06
N LYS A 254 14.63 -37.37 -8.41
CA LYS A 254 13.34 -36.66 -8.39
C LYS A 254 13.01 -35.94 -7.06
N TYR A 255 13.79 -36.17 -6.03
CA TYR A 255 13.51 -35.76 -4.65
C TYR A 255 14.38 -34.59 -4.16
N PHE A 256 15.44 -34.26 -4.85
CA PHE A 256 16.34 -33.19 -4.44
C PHE A 256 16.15 -31.93 -5.28
N PHE A 257 16.27 -30.78 -4.67
CA PHE A 257 16.37 -29.51 -5.39
C PHE A 257 17.39 -28.60 -4.71
N THR A 258 18.04 -27.78 -5.49
CA THR A 258 18.91 -26.70 -5.01
C THR A 258 18.43 -25.40 -5.61
N LYS A 259 18.27 -24.40 -4.77
CA LYS A 259 17.95 -23.03 -5.18
C LYS A 259 19.09 -22.11 -4.75
N VAL A 260 19.57 -21.31 -5.68
CA VAL A 260 20.50 -20.20 -5.42
C VAL A 260 19.79 -18.91 -5.77
N SER A 261 19.82 -17.96 -4.86
CA SER A 261 19.23 -16.62 -5.04
C SER A 261 20.28 -15.57 -4.70
N TYR A 262 20.57 -14.70 -5.63
CA TYR A 262 21.44 -13.55 -5.41
C TYR A 262 20.63 -12.28 -5.57
N THR A 263 20.73 -11.37 -4.59
CA THR A 263 20.11 -10.05 -4.64
C THR A 263 21.16 -8.98 -4.44
N TYR A 264 21.20 -8.04 -5.36
CA TYR A 264 21.92 -6.77 -5.25
C TYR A 264 20.92 -5.64 -5.09
N GLN A 265 21.10 -4.79 -4.08
CA GLN A 265 20.29 -3.59 -3.88
C GLN A 265 21.21 -2.38 -3.70
N HIS A 266 20.86 -1.31 -4.38
CA HIS A 266 21.50 -0.01 -4.26
C HIS A 266 20.43 1.04 -4.02
N GLN A 267 20.44 1.66 -2.85
CA GLN A 267 19.53 2.73 -2.46
C GLN A 267 20.29 4.04 -2.31
N ASN A 268 19.77 5.07 -2.94
CA ASN A 268 20.28 6.42 -2.85
C ASN A 268 19.18 7.34 -2.31
N ASN A 269 19.39 7.86 -1.11
CA ASN A 269 18.57 8.90 -0.54
C ASN A 269 19.18 10.25 -0.88
N LYS A 270 18.62 10.90 -1.90
CA LYS A 270 19.14 12.18 -2.41
C LYS A 270 19.03 13.33 -1.42
N THR A 271 18.09 13.25 -0.48
CA THR A 271 17.85 14.30 0.51
C THR A 271 18.90 14.29 1.61
N TYR A 272 19.28 13.09 2.07
CA TYR A 272 20.27 12.95 3.15
C TYR A 272 21.67 12.57 2.65
N HIS A 273 21.87 12.54 1.32
CA HIS A 273 23.13 12.11 0.67
C HIS A 273 23.62 10.74 1.16
N GLN A 274 22.66 9.86 1.53
CA GLN A 274 22.96 8.54 2.04
C GLN A 274 22.86 7.50 0.92
N ILE A 275 23.89 6.66 0.84
CA ILE A 275 23.95 5.56 -0.13
C ILE A 275 24.11 4.26 0.64
N ASP A 276 23.14 3.35 0.45
CA ASP A 276 23.17 2.01 1.01
C ASP A 276 23.31 0.98 -0.12
N LYS A 277 24.23 0.03 0.07
CA LYS A 277 24.45 -1.08 -0.87
C LYS A 277 24.37 -2.40 -0.12
N GLU A 278 23.62 -3.31 -0.65
CA GLU A 278 23.40 -4.61 -0.03
C GLU A 278 23.57 -5.73 -1.07
N ASN A 279 24.28 -6.78 -0.68
CA ASN A 279 24.47 -8.00 -1.45
C ASN A 279 24.03 -9.19 -0.60
N ILE A 280 23.06 -9.95 -1.06
CA ILE A 280 22.53 -11.11 -0.35
C ILE A 280 22.65 -12.33 -1.24
N LEU A 281 23.37 -13.34 -0.78
CA LEU A 281 23.43 -14.66 -1.42
C LEU A 281 22.72 -15.68 -0.51
N ASN A 282 21.68 -16.31 -1.03
CA ASN A 282 20.98 -17.39 -0.34
C ASN A 282 21.13 -18.68 -1.14
N ILE A 283 21.49 -19.74 -0.44
CA ILE A 283 21.59 -21.08 -1.02
C ILE A 283 20.67 -22.00 -0.20
N TYR A 284 19.77 -22.67 -0.90
CA TYR A 284 18.83 -23.62 -0.32
C TYR A 284 19.03 -24.99 -0.97
N ALA A 285 19.09 -26.02 -0.14
CA ALA A 285 19.01 -27.40 -0.60
C ALA A 285 17.84 -28.09 0.11
N GLY A 286 17.07 -28.86 -0.60
CA GLY A 286 15.91 -29.54 -0.03
C GLY A 286 15.68 -30.89 -0.68
N ALA A 287 15.03 -31.78 0.06
CA ALA A 287 14.57 -33.05 -0.42
C ALA A 287 13.05 -33.16 -0.25
N LYS A 288 12.34 -33.62 -1.28
CA LYS A 288 10.93 -34.02 -1.14
C LYS A 288 10.88 -35.38 -0.46
N VAL A 289 10.54 -35.40 0.81
CA VAL A 289 10.26 -36.65 1.54
C VAL A 289 8.88 -37.13 1.10
N PHE A 290 8.76 -38.41 0.80
CA PHE A 290 7.53 -39.03 0.30
C PHE A 290 6.33 -38.71 1.23
N ASN A 291 5.23 -38.20 0.65
CA ASN A 291 3.93 -38.39 1.24
C ASN A 291 3.54 -39.83 1.04
N ARG A 292 3.56 -40.63 2.09
CA ARG A 292 2.77 -41.87 2.12
C ARG A 292 1.31 -41.45 2.02
N GLN A 293 0.68 -41.82 0.90
CA GLN A 293 -0.79 -41.92 0.86
C GLN A 293 -1.22 -43.08 1.77
#